data_e936830ab05b721c19ab07dae4c12386
#
_entry.id   e936830ab05b721c19ab07dae4c12386
#
_cell.length_a   1.000
_cell.length_b   1.000
_cell.length_c   1.000
_cell.angle_alpha   90.00
_cell.angle_beta   90.00
_cell.angle_gamma   90.00
#
_symmetry.space_group_name_H-M   'P 1'
#
loop_
_entity.id
_entity.type
_entity.pdbx_description
1 polymer ?
#
loop_
_entity_poly.entity_id
_entity_poly.type
_entity_poly.pdbx_seq_one_letter_code
_entity_poly.pdbx_strand_id
1 'polypeptide(L)'
;MTDILSVEALEKRYGNVVAVDRISFGIPEGLCFGLLGPNGAGKTTTIEMVEGITEPTGGRILFRGRPIDQSFRQKVGIQFQSTALPEFITVKETLELFSAFYPNPRSMEELVSLCSLDDILGRDNQKLSGGQKQRMLLALAIIPRPEVVFLDEPTTGLDPQARRHFWDLVRLIKAEGTTVVLTTHYMDEAQILCDLVAIVDHGHLLELDTPDNLLKKHFQGALVRLPDREIQTEDLDKTMKALLKEGVDLTGLSIHKPDLEDLFIKLTGSTLRA
;
A
#
# COMPACT_ATOMS: atom_id res chain seq x y z
N MET A 1 -11.69 -14.15 11.37
CA MET A 1 -11.82 -13.75 9.95
C MET A 1 -11.07 -14.81 9.14
N THR A 2 -11.58 -15.17 7.98
CA THR A 2 -10.90 -16.12 7.08
C THR A 2 -10.00 -15.34 6.13
N ASP A 3 -8.78 -15.81 5.94
CA ASP A 3 -7.87 -15.18 4.99
C ASP A 3 -8.33 -15.48 3.56
N ILE A 4 -8.42 -14.42 2.73
CA ILE A 4 -8.66 -14.55 1.30
C ILE A 4 -7.37 -14.95 0.58
N LEU A 5 -6.23 -14.45 1.06
CA LEU A 5 -4.89 -14.81 0.61
C LEU A 5 -4.04 -15.25 1.80
N SER A 6 -3.28 -16.32 1.62
CA SER A 6 -2.29 -16.79 2.60
C SER A 6 -0.96 -17.03 1.90
N VAL A 7 0.09 -16.52 2.49
CA VAL A 7 1.47 -16.62 2.04
C VAL A 7 2.23 -17.47 3.07
N GLU A 8 2.84 -18.57 2.65
CA GLU A 8 3.50 -19.51 3.53
C GLU A 8 4.94 -19.76 3.11
N ALA A 9 5.89 -19.35 3.96
CA ALA A 9 7.33 -19.47 3.77
C ALA A 9 7.80 -19.03 2.37
N LEU A 10 7.22 -17.92 1.86
CA LEU A 10 7.46 -17.43 0.50
C LEU A 10 8.91 -16.99 0.35
N GLU A 11 9.59 -17.53 -0.67
CA GLU A 11 10.98 -17.25 -0.96
C GLU A 11 11.18 -16.89 -2.43
N LYS A 12 12.03 -15.90 -2.70
CA LYS A 12 12.48 -15.55 -4.05
C LYS A 12 13.98 -15.28 -4.07
N ARG A 13 14.65 -15.99 -4.96
CA ARG A 13 16.07 -15.82 -5.24
C ARG A 13 16.29 -15.46 -6.70
N TYR A 14 17.18 -14.50 -6.93
CA TYR A 14 17.70 -14.15 -8.25
C TYR A 14 19.21 -14.40 -8.22
N GLY A 15 19.64 -15.58 -8.70
CA GLY A 15 21.01 -16.03 -8.56
C GLY A 15 21.44 -16.10 -7.08
N ASN A 16 22.42 -15.30 -6.68
CA ASN A 16 22.90 -15.24 -5.30
C ASN A 16 22.15 -14.22 -4.42
N VAL A 17 21.23 -13.45 -4.98
CA VAL A 17 20.47 -12.43 -4.24
C VAL A 17 19.16 -13.05 -3.73
N VAL A 18 18.95 -12.99 -2.42
CA VAL A 18 17.68 -13.35 -1.78
C VAL A 18 16.84 -12.10 -1.72
N ALA A 19 15.84 -11.99 -2.59
CA ALA A 19 14.94 -10.83 -2.63
C ALA A 19 13.82 -10.94 -1.59
N VAL A 20 13.38 -12.18 -1.30
CA VAL A 20 12.36 -12.49 -0.27
C VAL A 20 12.81 -13.77 0.45
N ASP A 21 12.87 -13.76 1.78
CA ASP A 21 13.37 -14.86 2.59
C ASP A 21 12.28 -15.43 3.52
N ARG A 22 11.56 -16.41 3.01
CA ARG A 22 10.59 -17.25 3.73
C ARG A 22 9.58 -16.50 4.58
N ILE A 23 9.02 -15.41 4.04
CA ILE A 23 7.97 -14.63 4.72
C ILE A 23 6.65 -15.39 4.73
N SER A 24 5.87 -15.19 5.81
CA SER A 24 4.54 -15.79 5.95
C SER A 24 3.58 -14.77 6.53
N PHE A 25 2.41 -14.62 5.90
CA PHE A 25 1.33 -13.73 6.37
C PHE A 25 -0.01 -14.12 5.76
N GLY A 26 -1.09 -13.70 6.41
CA GLY A 26 -2.46 -13.83 5.90
C GLY A 26 -3.05 -12.45 5.59
N ILE A 27 -3.90 -12.39 4.58
CA ILE A 27 -4.67 -11.20 4.22
C ILE A 27 -6.16 -11.55 4.39
N PRO A 28 -6.83 -11.01 5.43
CA PRO A 28 -8.25 -11.24 5.65
C PRO A 28 -9.11 -10.61 4.55
N GLU A 29 -10.26 -11.23 4.26
CA GLU A 29 -11.22 -10.75 3.28
C GLU A 29 -11.82 -9.40 3.66
N GLY A 30 -11.98 -8.49 2.68
CA GLY A 30 -12.64 -7.19 2.83
C GLY A 30 -11.80 -6.12 3.55
N LEU A 31 -10.53 -6.39 3.85
CA LEU A 31 -9.63 -5.43 4.48
C LEU A 31 -8.71 -4.75 3.45
N CYS A 32 -8.11 -3.63 3.89
CA CYS A 32 -6.99 -3.00 3.22
C CYS A 32 -5.69 -3.47 3.90
N PHE A 33 -4.84 -4.16 3.16
CA PHE A 33 -3.55 -4.67 3.61
C PHE A 33 -2.42 -3.86 2.97
N GLY A 34 -1.53 -3.32 3.79
CA GLY A 34 -0.36 -2.57 3.34
C GLY A 34 0.93 -3.37 3.48
N LEU A 35 1.72 -3.44 2.41
CA LEU A 35 3.08 -3.96 2.45
C LEU A 35 4.06 -2.79 2.39
N LEU A 36 4.69 -2.49 3.52
CA LEU A 36 5.56 -1.34 3.72
C LEU A 36 7.02 -1.74 3.76
N GLY A 37 7.87 -0.84 3.32
CA GLY A 37 9.31 -1.01 3.39
C GLY A 37 10.05 -0.05 2.45
N PRO A 38 11.37 0.07 2.58
CA PRO A 38 12.17 0.92 1.71
C PRO A 38 12.29 0.32 0.31
N ASN A 39 12.86 1.10 -0.63
CA ASN A 39 13.22 0.58 -1.94
C ASN A 39 14.24 -0.56 -1.79
N GLY A 40 14.00 -1.68 -2.49
CA GLY A 40 14.81 -2.88 -2.38
C GLY A 40 14.47 -3.81 -1.20
N ALA A 41 13.45 -3.51 -0.39
CA ALA A 41 13.01 -4.38 0.71
C ALA A 41 12.37 -5.70 0.26
N GLY A 42 12.04 -5.86 -1.03
CA GLY A 42 11.38 -7.04 -1.57
C GLY A 42 9.87 -6.88 -1.75
N LYS A 43 9.29 -5.68 -1.57
CA LYS A 43 7.84 -5.42 -1.71
C LYS A 43 7.30 -5.82 -3.07
N THR A 44 7.82 -5.21 -4.14
CA THR A 44 7.37 -5.49 -5.52
C THR A 44 7.53 -6.97 -5.86
N THR A 45 8.66 -7.57 -5.51
CA THR A 45 8.89 -9.01 -5.72
C THR A 45 7.87 -9.87 -4.97
N THR A 46 7.53 -9.51 -3.73
CA THR A 46 6.50 -10.22 -2.94
C THR A 46 5.13 -10.09 -3.60
N ILE A 47 4.74 -8.89 -3.99
CA ILE A 47 3.44 -8.65 -4.63
C ILE A 47 3.36 -9.34 -5.99
N GLU A 48 4.36 -9.24 -6.85
CA GLU A 48 4.40 -9.96 -8.13
C GLU A 48 4.22 -11.49 -7.98
N MET A 49 4.78 -12.07 -6.92
CA MET A 49 4.53 -13.49 -6.61
C MET A 49 3.09 -13.73 -6.18
N VAL A 50 2.54 -12.87 -5.31
CA VAL A 50 1.15 -12.99 -4.82
C VAL A 50 0.14 -12.76 -5.95
N GLU A 51 0.43 -11.88 -6.89
CA GLU A 51 -0.35 -11.65 -8.13
C GLU A 51 -0.29 -12.84 -9.11
N GLY A 52 0.66 -13.76 -8.90
CA GLY A 52 0.90 -14.88 -9.82
C GLY A 52 1.61 -14.49 -11.12
N ILE A 53 2.34 -13.37 -11.11
CA ILE A 53 3.17 -12.89 -12.24
C ILE A 53 4.54 -13.55 -12.20
N THR A 54 5.15 -13.56 -11.02
CA THR A 54 6.48 -14.15 -10.77
C THR A 54 6.34 -15.45 -9.98
N GLU A 55 6.96 -16.55 -10.44
CA GLU A 55 6.98 -17.79 -9.70
C GLU A 55 7.90 -17.71 -8.48
N PRO A 56 7.47 -18.15 -7.28
CA PRO A 56 8.33 -18.22 -6.12
C PRO A 56 9.43 -19.28 -6.30
N THR A 57 10.58 -19.08 -5.68
CA THR A 57 11.63 -20.11 -5.60
C THR A 57 11.30 -21.15 -4.53
N GLY A 58 10.53 -20.79 -3.52
CA GLY A 58 10.07 -21.66 -2.44
C GLY A 58 8.83 -21.09 -1.75
N GLY A 59 8.19 -21.92 -0.93
CA GLY A 59 6.94 -21.57 -0.27
C GLY A 59 5.71 -21.75 -1.16
N ARG A 60 4.58 -21.22 -0.72
CA ARG A 60 3.32 -21.28 -1.48
C ARG A 60 2.40 -20.12 -1.18
N ILE A 61 1.51 -19.86 -2.13
CA ILE A 61 0.48 -18.84 -2.05
C ILE A 61 -0.87 -19.50 -2.23
N LEU A 62 -1.78 -19.23 -1.32
CA LEU A 62 -3.12 -19.80 -1.33
C LEU A 62 -4.15 -18.68 -1.47
N PHE A 63 -5.09 -18.86 -2.38
CA PHE A 63 -6.29 -18.05 -2.50
C PHE A 63 -7.48 -18.88 -1.99
N ARG A 64 -8.20 -18.39 -0.97
CA ARG A 64 -9.27 -19.13 -0.30
C ARG A 64 -8.86 -20.55 0.11
N GLY A 65 -7.64 -20.71 0.62
CA GLY A 65 -7.08 -21.99 1.05
C GLY A 65 -6.66 -22.95 -0.07
N ARG A 66 -6.69 -22.52 -1.34
CA ARG A 66 -6.26 -23.33 -2.50
C ARG A 66 -5.06 -22.65 -3.18
N PRO A 67 -4.10 -23.42 -3.73
CA PRO A 67 -3.04 -22.85 -4.53
C PRO A 67 -3.59 -21.94 -5.66
N ILE A 68 -2.91 -20.82 -5.91
CA ILE A 68 -3.30 -19.94 -7.00
C ILE A 68 -3.16 -20.64 -8.35
N ASP A 69 -4.13 -20.43 -9.24
CA ASP A 69 -4.22 -21.00 -10.58
C ASP A 69 -4.74 -19.97 -11.61
N GLN A 70 -5.06 -20.42 -12.81
CA GLN A 70 -5.61 -19.53 -13.83
C GLN A 70 -6.94 -18.87 -13.42
N SER A 71 -7.74 -19.52 -12.56
CA SER A 71 -9.03 -18.96 -12.11
C SER A 71 -8.82 -17.77 -11.16
N PHE A 72 -7.72 -17.76 -10.44
CA PHE A 72 -7.31 -16.62 -9.59
C PHE A 72 -7.20 -15.33 -10.39
N ARG A 73 -6.59 -15.38 -11.59
CA ARG A 73 -6.40 -14.20 -12.45
C ARG A 73 -7.69 -13.52 -12.87
N GLN A 74 -8.81 -14.24 -12.89
CA GLN A 74 -10.13 -13.68 -13.20
C GLN A 74 -10.78 -12.98 -11.99
N LYS A 75 -10.22 -13.18 -10.80
CA LYS A 75 -10.75 -12.70 -9.53
C LYS A 75 -9.93 -11.56 -8.94
N VAL A 76 -8.86 -11.17 -9.61
CA VAL A 76 -7.98 -10.10 -9.17
C VAL A 76 -7.93 -8.97 -10.17
N GLY A 77 -7.76 -7.76 -9.65
CA GLY A 77 -7.42 -6.58 -10.42
C GLY A 77 -6.03 -6.11 -10.05
N ILE A 78 -5.27 -5.61 -10.99
CA ILE A 78 -3.89 -5.16 -10.74
C ILE A 78 -3.71 -3.77 -11.33
N GLN A 79 -3.25 -2.85 -10.50
CA GLN A 79 -2.75 -1.54 -10.92
C GLN A 79 -1.23 -1.54 -10.74
N PHE A 80 -0.51 -1.66 -11.83
CA PHE A 80 0.95 -1.61 -11.83
C PHE A 80 1.45 -0.18 -11.63
N GLN A 81 2.65 -0.04 -11.09
CA GLN A 81 3.34 1.24 -10.96
C GLN A 81 3.49 1.95 -12.31
N SER A 82 3.74 1.21 -13.39
CA SER A 82 3.76 1.73 -14.75
C SER A 82 2.97 0.81 -15.68
N THR A 83 2.07 1.40 -16.45
CA THR A 83 1.26 0.68 -17.44
C THR A 83 1.37 1.39 -18.78
N ALA A 84 1.82 0.65 -19.80
CA ALA A 84 1.74 1.10 -21.18
C ALA A 84 0.31 0.91 -21.70
N LEU A 85 -0.32 1.98 -22.11
CA LEU A 85 -1.67 1.98 -22.67
C LEU A 85 -1.61 2.27 -24.17
N PRO A 86 -2.59 1.80 -24.97
CA PRO A 86 -2.71 2.16 -26.37
C PRO A 86 -2.72 3.69 -26.55
N GLU A 87 -2.00 4.18 -27.54
CA GLU A 87 -1.95 5.62 -27.84
C GLU A 87 -3.15 6.06 -28.68
N PHE A 88 -3.43 7.37 -28.67
CA PHE A 88 -4.46 8.01 -29.52
C PHE A 88 -5.91 7.57 -29.25
N ILE A 89 -6.19 7.03 -28.09
CA ILE A 89 -7.56 6.72 -27.64
C ILE A 89 -7.90 7.47 -26.36
N THR A 90 -9.18 7.76 -26.22
CA THR A 90 -9.72 8.43 -25.02
C THR A 90 -9.78 7.50 -23.80
N VAL A 91 -9.97 8.08 -22.62
CA VAL A 91 -10.24 7.32 -21.39
C VAL A 91 -11.46 6.39 -21.58
N LYS A 92 -12.54 6.89 -22.20
CA LYS A 92 -13.73 6.09 -22.48
C LYS A 92 -13.40 4.88 -23.35
N GLU A 93 -12.73 5.10 -24.50
CA GLU A 93 -12.34 4.02 -25.41
C GLU A 93 -11.37 3.03 -24.76
N THR A 94 -10.48 3.52 -23.87
CA THR A 94 -9.60 2.66 -23.08
C THR A 94 -10.42 1.73 -22.18
N LEU A 95 -11.40 2.27 -21.43
CA LEU A 95 -12.26 1.47 -20.55
C LEU A 95 -13.13 0.48 -21.35
N GLU A 96 -13.68 0.88 -22.48
CA GLU A 96 -14.46 0.00 -23.37
C GLU A 96 -13.61 -1.14 -23.93
N LEU A 97 -12.37 -0.84 -24.36
CA LEU A 97 -11.42 -1.83 -24.86
C LEU A 97 -11.10 -2.88 -23.81
N PHE A 98 -10.75 -2.45 -22.58
CA PHE A 98 -10.40 -3.38 -21.52
C PHE A 98 -11.62 -4.15 -21.00
N SER A 99 -12.79 -3.53 -20.95
CA SER A 99 -14.04 -4.21 -20.57
C SER A 99 -14.38 -5.38 -21.51
N ALA A 100 -14.02 -5.29 -22.78
CA ALA A 100 -14.27 -6.35 -23.76
C ALA A 100 -13.49 -7.67 -23.47
N PHE A 101 -12.46 -7.64 -22.62
CA PHE A 101 -11.72 -8.84 -22.22
C PHE A 101 -12.42 -9.66 -21.14
N TYR A 102 -13.46 -9.12 -20.50
CA TYR A 102 -14.11 -9.76 -19.36
C TYR A 102 -15.56 -10.14 -19.67
N PRO A 103 -16.03 -11.31 -19.23
CA PRO A 103 -17.40 -11.75 -19.50
C PRO A 103 -18.48 -10.97 -18.75
N ASN A 104 -18.14 -10.40 -17.59
CA ASN A 104 -19.06 -9.65 -16.73
C ASN A 104 -18.36 -8.40 -16.15
N PRO A 105 -17.99 -7.42 -16.99
CA PRO A 105 -17.33 -6.21 -16.52
C PRO A 105 -18.28 -5.32 -15.71
N ARG A 106 -17.74 -4.40 -14.91
CA ARG A 106 -18.49 -3.26 -14.38
C ARG A 106 -19.01 -2.41 -15.53
N SER A 107 -20.20 -1.83 -15.36
CA SER A 107 -20.73 -0.90 -16.35
C SER A 107 -19.89 0.38 -16.40
N MET A 108 -19.96 1.10 -17.51
CA MET A 108 -19.27 2.39 -17.65
C MET A 108 -19.70 3.38 -16.58
N GLU A 109 -21.00 3.41 -16.25
CA GLU A 109 -21.56 4.29 -15.22
C GLU A 109 -21.01 3.96 -13.82
N GLU A 110 -20.86 2.67 -13.48
CA GLU A 110 -20.25 2.25 -12.22
C GLU A 110 -18.77 2.68 -12.16
N LEU A 111 -17.98 2.47 -13.22
CA LEU A 111 -16.57 2.84 -13.27
C LEU A 111 -16.39 4.36 -13.16
N VAL A 112 -17.21 5.13 -13.87
CA VAL A 112 -17.17 6.59 -13.84
C VAL A 112 -17.50 7.10 -12.44
N SER A 113 -18.55 6.58 -11.82
CA SER A 113 -18.97 6.98 -10.47
C SER A 113 -17.93 6.60 -9.41
N LEU A 114 -17.44 5.35 -9.42
CA LEU A 114 -16.49 4.87 -8.42
C LEU A 114 -15.12 5.54 -8.51
N CYS A 115 -14.65 5.86 -9.72
CA CYS A 115 -13.32 6.42 -9.93
C CYS A 115 -13.33 7.92 -10.30
N SER A 116 -14.51 8.59 -10.22
CA SER A 116 -14.66 10.02 -10.50
C SER A 116 -14.09 10.42 -11.86
N LEU A 117 -14.52 9.76 -12.96
CA LEU A 117 -13.96 9.93 -14.29
C LEU A 117 -14.73 10.88 -15.20
N ASP A 118 -15.83 11.50 -14.74
CA ASP A 118 -16.74 12.32 -15.54
C ASP A 118 -16.00 13.43 -16.34
N ASP A 119 -15.01 14.05 -15.69
CA ASP A 119 -14.26 15.19 -16.23
C ASP A 119 -13.20 14.80 -17.28
N ILE A 120 -12.91 13.50 -17.43
CA ILE A 120 -11.80 13.02 -18.26
C ILE A 120 -12.17 11.99 -19.32
N LEU A 121 -13.41 11.51 -19.39
CA LEU A 121 -13.83 10.45 -20.31
C LEU A 121 -13.47 10.73 -21.77
N GLY A 122 -13.62 11.97 -22.23
CA GLY A 122 -13.30 12.38 -23.60
C GLY A 122 -11.84 12.78 -23.82
N ARG A 123 -10.98 12.70 -22.80
CA ARG A 123 -9.57 13.06 -22.93
C ARG A 123 -8.74 11.90 -23.45
N ASP A 124 -7.73 12.22 -24.26
CA ASP A 124 -6.67 11.29 -24.65
C ASP A 124 -5.97 10.74 -23.39
N ASN A 125 -5.86 9.42 -23.27
CA ASN A 125 -5.30 8.75 -22.10
C ASN A 125 -3.84 9.10 -21.82
N GLN A 126 -3.08 9.55 -22.84
CA GLN A 126 -1.69 9.99 -22.71
C GLN A 126 -1.58 11.45 -22.21
N LYS A 127 -2.67 12.22 -22.20
CA LYS A 127 -2.69 13.66 -21.82
C LYS A 127 -3.31 13.90 -20.43
N LEU A 128 -3.35 12.88 -19.62
CA LEU A 128 -3.87 12.95 -18.26
C LEU A 128 -2.81 13.48 -17.28
N SER A 129 -3.25 14.25 -16.27
CA SER A 129 -2.39 14.50 -15.10
C SER A 129 -2.12 13.21 -14.33
N GLY A 130 -1.11 13.20 -13.46
CA GLY A 130 -0.78 12.03 -12.63
C GLY A 130 -2.00 11.48 -11.89
N GLY A 131 -2.73 12.33 -11.18
CA GLY A 131 -3.93 11.91 -10.44
C GLY A 131 -5.06 11.41 -11.34
N GLN A 132 -5.27 12.03 -12.51
CA GLN A 132 -6.23 11.57 -13.50
C GLN A 132 -5.87 10.20 -14.07
N LYS A 133 -4.57 9.99 -14.35
CA LYS A 133 -4.06 8.70 -14.82
C LYS A 133 -4.25 7.62 -13.75
N GLN A 134 -3.95 7.89 -12.48
CA GLN A 134 -4.13 6.92 -11.40
C GLN A 134 -5.62 6.54 -11.20
N ARG A 135 -6.55 7.51 -11.30
CA ARG A 135 -8.00 7.21 -11.26
C ARG A 135 -8.42 6.29 -12.41
N MET A 136 -7.93 6.53 -13.61
CA MET A 136 -8.20 5.67 -14.77
C MET A 136 -7.59 4.27 -14.59
N LEU A 137 -6.35 4.16 -14.12
CA LEU A 137 -5.69 2.87 -13.87
C LEU A 137 -6.43 2.06 -12.78
N LEU A 138 -6.90 2.73 -11.73
CA LEU A 138 -7.75 2.11 -10.72
C LEU A 138 -9.06 1.57 -11.33
N ALA A 139 -9.71 2.36 -12.20
CA ALA A 139 -10.90 1.92 -12.91
C ALA A 139 -10.62 0.67 -13.75
N LEU A 140 -9.50 0.61 -14.48
CA LEU A 140 -9.08 -0.56 -15.23
C LEU A 140 -8.91 -1.79 -14.33
N ALA A 141 -8.30 -1.63 -13.15
CA ALA A 141 -8.09 -2.71 -12.21
C ALA A 141 -9.40 -3.29 -11.64
N ILE A 142 -10.45 -2.47 -11.51
CA ILE A 142 -11.74 -2.92 -10.95
C ILE A 142 -12.78 -3.33 -12.00
N ILE A 143 -12.49 -3.24 -13.31
CA ILE A 143 -13.38 -3.71 -14.39
C ILE A 143 -13.92 -5.11 -14.14
N PRO A 144 -13.08 -6.14 -13.78
CA PRO A 144 -13.54 -7.52 -13.65
C PRO A 144 -14.36 -7.79 -12.38
N ARG A 145 -14.74 -6.80 -11.58
CA ARG A 145 -15.35 -6.98 -10.25
C ARG A 145 -14.49 -7.88 -9.36
N PRO A 146 -13.23 -7.51 -9.13
CA PRO A 146 -12.28 -8.39 -8.47
C PRO A 146 -12.66 -8.64 -7.00
N GLU A 147 -12.31 -9.83 -6.48
CA GLU A 147 -12.35 -10.13 -5.06
C GLU A 147 -11.15 -9.49 -4.32
N VAL A 148 -10.01 -9.32 -5.02
CA VAL A 148 -8.80 -8.66 -4.53
C VAL A 148 -8.30 -7.68 -5.58
N VAL A 149 -7.95 -6.46 -5.16
CA VAL A 149 -7.25 -5.49 -6.01
C VAL A 149 -5.87 -5.22 -5.45
N PHE A 150 -4.86 -5.32 -6.31
CA PHE A 150 -3.47 -4.98 -6.00
C PHE A 150 -3.15 -3.59 -6.55
N LEU A 151 -2.53 -2.76 -5.72
CA LEU A 151 -2.16 -1.39 -6.03
C LEU A 151 -0.66 -1.20 -5.73
N ASP A 152 0.16 -1.17 -6.77
CA ASP A 152 1.61 -1.01 -6.59
C ASP A 152 1.99 0.48 -6.61
N GLU A 153 2.35 1.01 -5.45
CA GLU A 153 2.72 2.41 -5.19
C GLU A 153 1.77 3.43 -5.86
N PRO A 154 0.44 3.33 -5.64
CA PRO A 154 -0.55 4.00 -6.49
C PRO A 154 -0.54 5.53 -6.39
N THR A 155 0.04 6.10 -5.35
CA THR A 155 0.04 7.56 -5.13
C THR A 155 1.40 8.20 -5.33
N THR A 156 2.39 7.45 -5.80
CA THR A 156 3.73 7.98 -6.07
C THR A 156 3.67 9.10 -7.10
N GLY A 157 4.28 10.24 -6.75
CA GLY A 157 4.33 11.43 -7.62
C GLY A 157 3.03 12.25 -7.67
N LEU A 158 2.01 11.93 -6.87
CA LEU A 158 0.79 12.72 -6.76
C LEU A 158 0.98 13.89 -5.79
N ASP A 159 0.34 15.02 -6.12
CA ASP A 159 0.19 16.12 -5.16
C ASP A 159 -0.72 15.70 -3.98
N PRO A 160 -0.68 16.42 -2.83
CA PRO A 160 -1.43 16.04 -1.64
C PRO A 160 -2.96 15.99 -1.85
N GLN A 161 -3.52 16.80 -2.75
CA GLN A 161 -4.96 16.79 -3.03
C GLN A 161 -5.36 15.57 -3.85
N ALA A 162 -4.61 15.26 -4.91
CA ALA A 162 -4.82 14.08 -5.75
C ALA A 162 -4.66 12.80 -4.93
N ARG A 163 -3.67 12.75 -4.01
CA ARG A 163 -3.44 11.62 -3.10
C ARG A 163 -4.65 11.39 -2.18
N ARG A 164 -5.15 12.42 -1.51
CA ARG A 164 -6.35 12.30 -0.64
C ARG A 164 -7.56 11.82 -1.42
N HIS A 165 -7.78 12.38 -2.60
CA HIS A 165 -8.88 11.93 -3.46
C HIS A 165 -8.74 10.46 -3.85
N PHE A 166 -7.54 10.00 -4.21
CA PHE A 166 -7.28 8.59 -4.49
C PHE A 166 -7.58 7.69 -3.28
N TRP A 167 -7.20 8.10 -2.07
CA TRP A 167 -7.52 7.37 -0.84
C TRP A 167 -9.03 7.21 -0.62
N ASP A 168 -9.81 8.25 -0.94
CA ASP A 168 -11.27 8.15 -0.83
C ASP A 168 -11.85 7.13 -1.82
N LEU A 169 -11.31 7.05 -3.04
CA LEU A 169 -11.70 6.02 -4.01
C LEU A 169 -11.35 4.61 -3.53
N VAL A 170 -10.17 4.41 -2.94
CA VAL A 170 -9.78 3.12 -2.36
C VAL A 170 -10.74 2.71 -1.23
N ARG A 171 -11.14 3.67 -0.38
CA ARG A 171 -12.14 3.40 0.67
C ARG A 171 -13.50 2.99 0.11
N LEU A 172 -13.95 3.62 -0.97
CA LEU A 172 -15.21 3.25 -1.63
C LEU A 172 -15.16 1.82 -2.18
N ILE A 173 -14.07 1.45 -2.86
CA ILE A 173 -13.88 0.10 -3.41
C ILE A 173 -13.84 -0.94 -2.28
N LYS A 174 -13.14 -0.65 -1.19
CA LYS A 174 -13.12 -1.50 0.00
C LYS A 174 -14.52 -1.65 0.61
N ALA A 175 -15.30 -0.56 0.69
CA ALA A 175 -16.66 -0.58 1.25
C ALA A 175 -17.63 -1.46 0.45
N GLU A 176 -17.36 -1.72 -0.84
CA GLU A 176 -18.09 -2.69 -1.65
C GLU A 176 -17.71 -4.16 -1.36
N GLY A 177 -16.76 -4.40 -0.44
CA GLY A 177 -16.31 -5.72 -0.04
C GLY A 177 -15.07 -6.23 -0.77
N THR A 178 -14.48 -5.44 -1.67
CA THR A 178 -13.22 -5.80 -2.34
C THR A 178 -12.06 -5.71 -1.34
N THR A 179 -11.24 -6.76 -1.26
CA THR A 179 -9.99 -6.73 -0.51
C THR A 179 -8.96 -5.90 -1.26
N VAL A 180 -8.30 -4.97 -0.58
CA VAL A 180 -7.27 -4.12 -1.17
C VAL A 180 -5.90 -4.54 -0.64
N VAL A 181 -4.96 -4.76 -1.52
CA VAL A 181 -3.54 -4.99 -1.19
C VAL A 181 -2.73 -3.89 -1.83
N LEU A 182 -2.05 -3.08 -1.04
CA LEU A 182 -1.24 -1.99 -1.57
C LEU A 182 0.21 -2.08 -1.10
N THR A 183 1.12 -1.72 -1.99
CA THR A 183 2.50 -1.40 -1.61
C THR A 183 2.64 0.10 -1.51
N THR A 184 3.40 0.54 -0.55
CA THR A 184 3.75 1.95 -0.43
C THR A 184 5.06 2.13 0.36
N HIS A 185 5.74 3.22 0.09
CA HIS A 185 6.81 3.73 0.93
C HIS A 185 6.35 4.98 1.73
N TYR A 186 5.09 5.41 1.55
CA TYR A 186 4.48 6.50 2.32
C TYR A 186 3.78 5.93 3.55
N MET A 187 4.34 6.21 4.74
CA MET A 187 3.82 5.69 6.00
C MET A 187 2.48 6.31 6.38
N ASP A 188 2.24 7.56 6.02
CA ASP A 188 0.96 8.25 6.19
C ASP A 188 -0.17 7.58 5.38
N GLU A 189 0.11 7.14 4.15
CA GLU A 189 -0.83 6.37 3.34
C GLU A 189 -1.25 5.08 4.03
N ALA A 190 -0.29 4.30 4.47
CA ALA A 190 -0.56 3.05 5.17
C ALA A 190 -1.33 3.26 6.47
N GLN A 191 -0.97 4.26 7.25
CA GLN A 191 -1.63 4.58 8.52
C GLN A 191 -3.10 5.01 8.32
N ILE A 192 -3.41 5.65 7.18
CA ILE A 192 -4.74 6.18 6.86
C ILE A 192 -5.64 5.14 6.20
N LEU A 193 -5.09 4.27 5.34
CA LEU A 193 -5.85 3.35 4.51
C LEU A 193 -5.89 1.92 5.04
N CYS A 194 -4.79 1.44 5.63
CA CYS A 194 -4.63 0.02 5.91
C CYS A 194 -5.23 -0.37 7.25
N ASP A 195 -5.96 -1.48 7.25
CA ASP A 195 -6.43 -2.14 8.48
C ASP A 195 -5.32 -3.02 9.08
N LEU A 196 -4.48 -3.62 8.21
CA LEU A 196 -3.30 -4.39 8.59
C LEU A 196 -2.09 -3.90 7.79
N VAL A 197 -0.94 -3.92 8.42
CA VAL A 197 0.32 -3.48 7.84
C VAL A 197 1.40 -4.53 8.10
N ALA A 198 2.05 -4.97 7.04
CA ALA A 198 3.27 -5.77 7.09
C ALA A 198 4.46 -4.88 6.79
N ILE A 199 5.40 -4.79 7.71
CA ILE A 199 6.65 -4.05 7.53
C ILE A 199 7.72 -5.04 7.10
N VAL A 200 8.32 -4.80 5.93
CA VAL A 200 9.39 -5.64 5.37
C VAL A 200 10.66 -4.84 5.17
N ASP A 201 11.79 -5.49 5.42
CA ASP A 201 13.11 -4.96 5.11
C ASP A 201 14.08 -6.10 4.76
N HIS A 202 14.95 -5.86 3.78
CA HIS A 202 15.92 -6.86 3.29
C HIS A 202 15.33 -8.26 3.04
N GLY A 203 14.11 -8.33 2.51
CA GLY A 203 13.40 -9.59 2.21
C GLY A 203 12.77 -10.29 3.42
N HIS A 204 12.83 -9.71 4.61
CA HIS A 204 12.27 -10.26 5.82
C HIS A 204 11.02 -9.50 6.28
N LEU A 205 10.03 -10.22 6.81
CA LEU A 205 8.89 -9.63 7.50
C LEU A 205 9.32 -9.27 8.93
N LEU A 206 9.34 -7.97 9.25
CA LEU A 206 9.73 -7.48 10.56
C LEU A 206 8.56 -7.46 11.54
N GLU A 207 7.41 -6.92 11.11
CA GLU A 207 6.20 -6.77 11.91
C GLU A 207 4.95 -6.93 11.06
N LEU A 208 3.86 -7.39 11.69
CA LEU A 208 2.54 -7.51 11.07
C LEU A 208 1.46 -7.31 12.13
N ASP A 209 0.73 -6.21 12.06
CA ASP A 209 -0.44 -5.94 12.90
C ASP A 209 -1.21 -4.73 12.34
N THR A 210 -2.26 -4.30 13.02
CA THR A 210 -2.91 -3.02 12.75
C THR A 210 -1.95 -1.86 13.04
N PRO A 211 -2.03 -0.72 12.32
CA PRO A 211 -1.20 0.45 12.60
C PRO A 211 -1.20 0.85 14.08
N ASP A 212 -2.38 0.91 14.70
CA ASP A 212 -2.52 1.28 16.10
C ASP A 212 -1.85 0.30 17.08
N ASN A 213 -1.94 -1.00 16.81
CA ASN A 213 -1.30 -2.02 17.66
C ASN A 213 0.22 -1.96 17.53
N LEU A 214 0.73 -1.79 16.32
CA LEU A 214 2.17 -1.61 16.08
C LEU A 214 2.71 -0.41 16.87
N LEU A 215 2.01 0.74 16.80
CA LEU A 215 2.43 1.94 17.52
C LEU A 215 2.38 1.72 19.04
N LYS A 216 1.31 1.13 19.57
CA LYS A 216 1.18 0.83 21.02
C LYS A 216 2.23 -0.18 21.52
N LYS A 217 2.62 -1.14 20.67
CA LYS A 217 3.65 -2.14 21.00
C LYS A 217 5.04 -1.51 21.18
N HIS A 218 5.35 -0.51 20.36
CA HIS A 218 6.70 0.05 20.25
C HIS A 218 6.86 1.40 20.95
N PHE A 219 5.77 2.12 21.20
CA PHE A 219 5.81 3.46 21.77
C PHE A 219 4.83 3.62 22.94
N GLN A 220 5.24 4.42 23.92
CA GLN A 220 4.42 4.82 25.05
C GLN A 220 4.42 6.34 25.14
N GLY A 221 3.23 6.96 25.06
CA GLY A 221 3.07 8.42 25.17
C GLY A 221 3.46 9.18 23.92
N ALA A 222 4.18 10.30 24.09
CA ALA A 222 4.58 11.22 23.03
C ALA A 222 6.08 11.16 22.75
N LEU A 223 6.47 11.57 21.56
CA LEU A 223 7.85 11.82 21.18
C LEU A 223 8.16 13.31 21.25
N VAL A 224 9.19 13.64 22.00
CA VAL A 224 9.77 14.98 22.11
C VAL A 224 11.08 14.97 21.33
N ARG A 225 11.10 15.61 20.16
CA ARG A 225 12.27 15.67 19.30
C ARG A 225 12.99 17.01 19.50
N LEU A 226 14.25 16.92 19.83
CA LEU A 226 15.21 18.02 19.93
C LEU A 226 16.18 17.93 18.74
N PRO A 227 16.92 18.97 18.38
CA PRO A 227 17.88 18.92 17.28
C PRO A 227 18.96 17.85 17.42
N ASP A 228 19.31 17.44 18.64
CA ASP A 228 20.38 16.53 18.98
C ASP A 228 19.91 15.15 19.47
N ARG A 229 18.63 15.03 19.87
CA ARG A 229 18.08 13.79 20.45
C ARG A 229 16.57 13.71 20.39
N GLU A 230 16.05 12.49 20.59
CA GLU A 230 14.64 12.20 20.74
C GLU A 230 14.36 11.57 22.13
N ILE A 231 13.27 11.98 22.76
CA ILE A 231 12.87 11.51 24.07
C ILE A 231 11.42 11.00 23.96
N GLN A 232 11.22 9.74 24.31
CA GLN A 232 9.89 9.16 24.46
C GLN A 232 9.40 9.41 25.89
N THR A 233 8.14 9.88 26.04
CA THR A 233 7.59 10.19 27.38
C THR A 233 6.09 9.97 27.46
N GLU A 234 5.65 9.41 28.60
CA GLU A 234 4.23 9.35 28.99
C GLU A 234 3.77 10.59 29.73
N ASP A 235 4.70 11.32 30.37
CA ASP A 235 4.44 12.54 31.12
C ASP A 235 5.22 13.72 30.50
N LEU A 236 4.53 14.39 29.60
CA LEU A 236 5.09 15.53 28.87
C LEU A 236 5.45 16.69 29.82
N ASP A 237 4.60 16.97 30.82
CA ASP A 237 4.83 18.06 31.78
C ASP A 237 6.11 17.85 32.60
N LYS A 238 6.31 16.61 33.05
CA LYS A 238 7.51 16.24 33.79
C LYS A 238 8.76 16.36 32.90
N THR A 239 8.68 15.87 31.67
CA THR A 239 9.79 15.92 30.71
C THR A 239 10.14 17.38 30.37
N MET A 240 9.16 18.22 30.07
CA MET A 240 9.39 19.62 29.77
C MET A 240 10.02 20.39 30.96
N LYS A 241 9.52 20.13 32.21
CA LYS A 241 10.12 20.72 33.41
C LYS A 241 11.58 20.28 33.62
N ALA A 242 11.90 19.02 33.32
CA ALA A 242 13.28 18.51 33.41
C ALA A 242 14.21 19.21 32.40
N LEU A 243 13.79 19.29 31.11
CA LEU A 243 14.55 19.97 30.07
C LEU A 243 14.83 21.44 30.39
N LEU A 244 13.82 22.16 30.88
CA LEU A 244 13.97 23.55 31.31
C LEU A 244 14.95 23.70 32.49
N LYS A 245 14.88 22.76 33.48
CA LYS A 245 15.77 22.76 34.62
C LYS A 245 17.24 22.46 34.25
N GLU A 246 17.43 21.60 33.26
CA GLU A 246 18.75 21.28 32.70
C GLU A 246 19.31 22.38 31.82
N GLY A 247 18.54 23.44 31.52
CA GLY A 247 18.97 24.55 30.67
C GLY A 247 19.12 24.17 29.19
N VAL A 248 18.38 23.14 28.73
CA VAL A 248 18.41 22.71 27.34
C VAL A 248 17.80 23.78 26.45
N ASP A 249 18.45 24.09 25.34
CA ASP A 249 17.88 24.98 24.31
C ASP A 249 16.69 24.27 23.63
N LEU A 250 15.50 24.85 23.81
CA LEU A 250 14.27 24.33 23.23
C LEU A 250 13.99 24.84 21.81
N THR A 251 14.93 25.57 21.22
CA THR A 251 14.80 26.02 19.81
C THR A 251 14.74 24.80 18.89
N GLY A 252 13.67 24.74 18.08
CA GLY A 252 13.45 23.59 17.18
C GLY A 252 12.84 22.34 17.84
N LEU A 253 12.45 22.42 19.13
CA LEU A 253 11.70 21.35 19.78
C LEU A 253 10.37 21.10 19.05
N SER A 254 10.07 19.84 18.80
CA SER A 254 8.75 19.39 18.34
C SER A 254 8.20 18.28 19.22
N ILE A 255 6.88 18.23 19.35
CA ILE A 255 6.17 17.20 20.12
C ILE A 255 5.10 16.62 19.20
N HIS A 256 5.11 15.31 19.04
CA HIS A 256 4.11 14.62 18.21
C HIS A 256 3.76 13.25 18.80
N LYS A 257 2.64 12.71 18.38
CA LYS A 257 2.32 11.30 18.63
C LYS A 257 3.13 10.44 17.66
N PRO A 258 3.69 9.32 18.13
CA PRO A 258 4.37 8.39 17.23
C PRO A 258 3.50 7.98 16.05
N ASP A 259 4.11 7.84 14.89
CA ASP A 259 3.50 7.37 13.66
C ASP A 259 4.27 6.18 13.06
N LEU A 260 3.81 5.65 11.93
CA LEU A 260 4.47 4.52 11.28
C LEU A 260 5.85 4.87 10.73
N GLU A 261 6.15 6.15 10.46
CA GLU A 261 7.48 6.59 10.05
C GLU A 261 8.48 6.47 11.22
N ASP A 262 8.08 6.91 12.41
CA ASP A 262 8.87 6.74 13.63
C ASP A 262 9.12 5.25 13.93
N LEU A 263 8.08 4.43 13.74
CA LEU A 263 8.21 2.98 13.92
C LEU A 263 9.20 2.38 12.92
N PHE A 264 9.10 2.76 11.65
CA PHE A 264 9.98 2.26 10.62
C PHE A 264 11.45 2.60 10.91
N ILE A 265 11.74 3.85 11.28
CA ILE A 265 13.07 4.31 11.68
C ILE A 265 13.59 3.50 12.88
N LYS A 266 12.72 3.25 13.86
CA LYS A 266 13.06 2.48 15.05
C LYS A 266 13.43 1.03 14.72
N LEU A 267 12.70 0.38 13.79
CA LEU A 267 12.91 -1.01 13.43
C LEU A 267 14.14 -1.23 12.52
N THR A 268 14.38 -0.29 11.60
CA THR A 268 15.42 -0.44 10.57
C THR A 268 16.70 0.33 10.86
N GLY A 269 16.66 1.27 11.81
CA GLY A 269 17.80 2.16 12.12
C GLY A 269 18.16 3.14 11.01
N SER A 270 17.33 3.25 9.97
CA SER A 270 17.58 4.12 8.82
C SER A 270 16.34 4.95 8.49
N THR A 271 16.54 6.25 8.22
CA THR A 271 15.52 7.06 7.55
C THR A 271 15.19 6.47 6.18
N LEU A 272 13.94 6.58 5.77
CA LEU A 272 13.51 6.18 4.42
C LEU A 272 14.47 6.79 3.39
N ARG A 273 15.17 5.94 2.67
CA ARG A 273 16.01 6.39 1.55
C ARG A 273 15.05 6.79 0.43
N ALA A 274 14.96 8.09 0.16
CA ALA A 274 14.21 8.67 -0.94
C ALA A 274 14.71 8.15 -2.30
#